data_6811e9b44473f897669d4e1d7d8d67b4
#
_entry.id   6811e9b44473f897669d4e1d7d8d67b4
#
_cell.length_a   1.000
_cell.length_b   1.000
_cell.length_c   1.000
_cell.angle_alpha   90.00
_cell.angle_beta   90.00
_cell.angle_gamma   90.00
#
_symmetry.space_group_name_H-M   'P 1'
#
loop_
_entity.id
_entity.type
_entity.pdbx_description
1 polymer ?
#
loop_
_entity_poly.entity_id
_entity_poly.type
_entity_poly.pdbx_seq_one_letter_code
_entity_poly.pdbx_strand_id
1 'polypeptide(L)'
;VRLMQANWIGRSEGMLVRWALDAEGAPQGHKELEIYTTRPDTLFGASFMAIAPDHPLAKAAAETNPELAAFAEECRRLGTSVADLETAEKRGFDTGIRAVHPFDPDWKVPVYVANFVLMDYGTGAIFGCPAGDQRDLDFARAYDLPVIPVILPAGADAATFAIGEDAVDGDGTMINSRFLDGLSTREAFEEAATRLEGAKLGKKPVGQRKVNFRLRDWGISRQRYWGCPIPIVHCEACGVVPVPAAELPVKLPDDASFDKPGNPLDRHPTWKHVPCPTCGAPARRETDTMDTFVDSSWYFVRFTAPQASGPVDKDAASYWLPVDQYIGGIEHAILHLLYSRFFFRAIADTGHGSRELREPFAALFTQGMVTHETYKSDGGSWLLPSEVRFDGEGAGRTAVEIASGRPATIGSIEKMSKSKKNLVDPDDIIAGWGADCARWFMLSDSPPERDVVWTEAGIQGAGRFVQRAWRLVDEVARVAAPAGTSRPADFSAEATELRRAAHKAVHAVAQSIEALRFNVAVAQIYEFTNVLSAHLAKSQGTGKASEDLSWALREAGELFVQMIGPMIPHLGEECWARLGYNTLLANQPWPAVEAG
;
A
#
# COMPACT_ATOMS: atom_id res chain seq x y z
N VAL A 1 4.77 7.63 2.59
CA VAL A 1 3.62 7.67 1.66
C VAL A 1 3.96 8.40 0.36
N ARG A 2 4.41 9.67 0.39
CA ARG A 2 4.72 10.43 -0.85
C ARG A 2 5.71 9.70 -1.77
N LEU A 3 6.82 9.21 -1.22
CA LEU A 3 7.81 8.46 -1.98
C LEU A 3 7.24 7.17 -2.57
N MET A 4 6.45 6.42 -1.79
CA MET A 4 5.80 5.20 -2.25
C MET A 4 4.83 5.48 -3.42
N GLN A 5 4.02 6.53 -3.32
CA GLN A 5 3.11 6.94 -4.39
C GLN A 5 3.87 7.43 -5.63
N ALA A 6 4.92 8.23 -5.45
CA ALA A 6 5.75 8.70 -6.56
C ALA A 6 6.42 7.54 -7.30
N ASN A 7 6.97 6.57 -6.57
CA ASN A 7 7.58 5.37 -7.15
C ASN A 7 6.54 4.48 -7.86
N TRP A 8 5.32 4.38 -7.33
CA TRP A 8 4.24 3.61 -7.95
C TRP A 8 3.72 4.27 -9.23
N ILE A 9 3.52 5.59 -9.22
CA ILE A 9 3.16 6.37 -10.39
C ILE A 9 4.25 6.26 -11.45
N GLY A 10 5.52 6.23 -11.00
CA GLY A 10 6.66 5.96 -11.86
C GLY A 10 6.77 6.95 -13.00
N ARG A 11 6.70 8.25 -12.68
CA ARG A 11 6.95 9.30 -13.66
C ARG A 11 8.39 9.20 -14.16
N SER A 12 8.57 9.07 -15.46
CA SER A 12 9.86 9.03 -16.12
C SER A 12 9.92 10.07 -17.22
N GLU A 13 11.02 10.81 -17.27
CA GLU A 13 11.37 11.71 -18.37
C GLU A 13 12.31 11.00 -19.31
N GLY A 14 12.02 11.07 -20.59
CA GLY A 14 12.80 10.39 -21.59
C GLY A 14 12.51 10.91 -22.99
N MET A 15 12.85 10.11 -23.97
CA MET A 15 12.66 10.43 -25.37
C MET A 15 12.00 9.29 -26.14
N LEU A 16 11.10 9.62 -27.02
CA LEU A 16 10.77 8.79 -28.18
C LEU A 16 11.86 9.00 -29.21
N VAL A 17 12.49 7.92 -29.68
CA VAL A 17 13.54 7.96 -30.69
C VAL A 17 13.16 7.05 -31.85
N ARG A 18 13.20 7.58 -33.07
CA ARG A 18 12.89 6.86 -34.30
C ARG A 18 14.18 6.38 -34.95
N TRP A 19 14.26 5.09 -35.14
CA TRP A 19 15.34 4.44 -35.85
C TRP A 19 14.86 4.09 -37.26
N ALA A 20 15.60 4.47 -38.27
CA ALA A 20 15.31 4.00 -39.62
C ALA A 20 15.54 2.49 -39.72
N LEU A 21 14.69 1.78 -40.44
CA LEU A 21 14.94 0.38 -40.77
C LEU A 21 15.66 0.28 -42.12
N ASP A 22 16.65 -0.64 -42.18
CA ASP A 22 17.33 -0.93 -43.43
C ASP A 22 16.32 -1.51 -44.45
N ALA A 23 16.36 -1.00 -45.65
CA ALA A 23 15.47 -1.42 -46.72
C ALA A 23 15.67 -2.91 -47.14
N GLU A 24 16.88 -3.43 -46.92
CA GLU A 24 17.20 -4.84 -47.15
C GLU A 24 16.77 -5.72 -45.99
N GLY A 25 15.54 -6.14 -45.88
CA GLY A 25 15.05 -7.06 -44.83
C GLY A 25 13.88 -6.53 -44.04
N ALA A 26 13.56 -5.24 -44.13
CA ALA A 26 12.37 -4.72 -43.50
C ALA A 26 11.10 -5.14 -44.25
N PRO A 27 10.02 -5.61 -43.56
CA PRO A 27 8.75 -5.91 -44.19
C PRO A 27 8.15 -4.70 -44.90
N GLN A 28 7.42 -4.93 -45.99
CA GLN A 28 6.83 -3.86 -46.79
C GLN A 28 5.93 -2.96 -45.89
N GLY A 29 6.13 -1.65 -45.98
CA GLY A 29 5.39 -0.65 -45.20
C GLY A 29 6.06 -0.25 -43.88
N HIS A 30 7.03 -1.00 -43.36
CA HIS A 30 7.78 -0.69 -42.16
C HIS A 30 9.10 -0.02 -42.50
N LYS A 31 9.24 1.30 -42.24
CA LYS A 31 10.42 2.10 -42.55
C LYS A 31 11.15 2.61 -41.32
N GLU A 32 10.49 2.61 -40.19
CA GLU A 32 11.00 3.13 -38.92
C GLU A 32 10.56 2.25 -37.76
N LEU A 33 11.38 2.21 -36.71
CA LEU A 33 11.07 1.62 -35.41
C LEU A 33 11.17 2.72 -34.35
N GLU A 34 10.10 2.95 -33.61
CA GLU A 34 10.05 3.95 -32.53
C GLU A 34 10.25 3.26 -31.19
N ILE A 35 11.18 3.78 -30.40
CA ILE A 35 11.44 3.33 -29.02
C ILE A 35 11.25 4.47 -28.05
N TYR A 36 11.00 4.14 -26.78
CA TYR A 36 11.09 5.06 -25.66
C TYR A 36 12.31 4.71 -24.81
N THR A 37 13.13 5.72 -24.49
CA THR A 37 14.27 5.56 -23.59
C THR A 37 14.37 6.69 -22.59
N THR A 38 14.76 6.38 -21.36
CA THR A 38 15.14 7.35 -20.33
C THR A 38 16.63 7.69 -20.39
N ARG A 39 17.41 7.01 -21.26
CA ARG A 39 18.86 7.11 -21.36
C ARG A 39 19.32 7.37 -22.81
N PRO A 40 18.90 8.49 -23.44
CA PRO A 40 19.38 8.83 -24.80
C PRO A 40 20.90 9.11 -24.85
N ASP A 41 21.50 9.39 -23.70
CA ASP A 41 22.94 9.51 -23.52
C ASP A 41 23.71 8.21 -23.85
N THR A 42 23.09 7.05 -23.69
CA THR A 42 23.73 5.75 -23.90
C THR A 42 23.52 5.16 -25.30
N LEU A 43 22.96 5.91 -26.24
CA LEU A 43 22.70 5.43 -27.61
C LEU A 43 23.95 4.86 -28.32
N PHE A 44 25.13 5.41 -28.07
CA PHE A 44 26.39 4.87 -28.64
C PHE A 44 26.82 3.54 -28.00
N GLY A 45 26.12 3.03 -27.00
CA GLY A 45 26.26 1.68 -26.46
C GLY A 45 25.27 0.68 -27.05
N ALA A 46 24.47 1.08 -28.04
CA ALA A 46 23.46 0.23 -28.65
C ALA A 46 24.07 -0.96 -29.40
N SER A 47 23.71 -2.17 -28.99
CA SER A 47 24.18 -3.42 -29.60
C SER A 47 23.09 -4.16 -30.35
N PHE A 48 21.83 -3.96 -29.96
CA PHE A 48 20.68 -4.57 -30.59
C PHE A 48 19.40 -3.74 -30.33
N MET A 49 18.36 -4.05 -31.07
CA MET A 49 16.99 -3.64 -30.78
C MET A 49 16.20 -4.86 -30.36
N ALA A 50 15.29 -4.70 -29.41
CA ALA A 50 14.36 -5.78 -29.05
C ALA A 50 12.92 -5.27 -29.14
N ILE A 51 12.04 -6.09 -29.70
CA ILE A 51 10.61 -5.81 -29.86
C ILE A 51 9.77 -6.90 -29.21
N ALA A 52 8.60 -6.52 -28.73
CA ALA A 52 7.65 -7.45 -28.15
C ALA A 52 7.13 -8.46 -29.21
N PRO A 53 6.76 -9.69 -28.82
CA PRO A 53 6.17 -10.68 -29.74
C PRO A 53 4.90 -10.19 -30.44
N ASP A 54 4.17 -9.27 -29.80
CA ASP A 54 2.95 -8.67 -30.34
C ASP A 54 3.15 -7.34 -31.07
N HIS A 55 4.38 -6.87 -31.18
CA HIS A 55 4.69 -5.66 -31.93
C HIS A 55 4.31 -5.78 -33.41
N PRO A 56 3.76 -4.73 -34.07
CA PRO A 56 3.37 -4.80 -35.49
C PRO A 56 4.49 -5.29 -36.41
N LEU A 57 5.73 -4.83 -36.17
CA LEU A 57 6.91 -5.27 -36.94
C LEU A 57 7.20 -6.77 -36.75
N ALA A 58 7.03 -7.31 -35.53
CA ALA A 58 7.20 -8.74 -35.25
C ALA A 58 6.15 -9.57 -35.97
N LYS A 59 4.89 -9.13 -35.96
CA LYS A 59 3.79 -9.79 -36.69
C LYS A 59 4.06 -9.81 -38.19
N ALA A 60 4.44 -8.68 -38.78
CA ALA A 60 4.76 -8.60 -40.21
C ALA A 60 5.96 -9.48 -40.60
N ALA A 61 7.01 -9.52 -39.76
CA ALA A 61 8.17 -10.40 -40.03
C ALA A 61 7.80 -11.90 -39.88
N ALA A 62 6.92 -12.24 -38.97
CA ALA A 62 6.45 -13.62 -38.76
C ALA A 62 5.59 -14.17 -39.92
N GLU A 63 4.97 -13.32 -40.74
CA GLU A 63 4.19 -13.77 -41.91
C GLU A 63 5.03 -14.56 -42.92
N THR A 64 6.32 -14.24 -43.01
CA THR A 64 7.26 -14.88 -43.95
C THR A 64 8.27 -15.80 -43.27
N ASN A 65 8.24 -15.89 -41.93
CA ASN A 65 9.18 -16.68 -41.13
C ASN A 65 8.45 -17.57 -40.12
N PRO A 66 8.21 -18.87 -40.45
CA PRO A 66 7.51 -19.80 -39.56
C PRO A 66 8.20 -20.05 -38.22
N GLU A 67 9.55 -19.97 -38.16
CA GLU A 67 10.30 -20.17 -36.91
C GLU A 67 10.08 -18.99 -35.97
N LEU A 68 10.09 -17.77 -36.51
CA LEU A 68 9.75 -16.56 -35.75
C LEU A 68 8.30 -16.59 -35.26
N ALA A 69 7.36 -17.07 -36.10
CA ALA A 69 5.96 -17.22 -35.71
C ALA A 69 5.80 -18.19 -34.53
N ALA A 70 6.51 -19.32 -34.55
CA ALA A 70 6.51 -20.32 -33.48
C ALA A 70 7.12 -19.75 -32.18
N PHE A 71 8.25 -19.02 -32.29
CA PHE A 71 8.87 -18.36 -31.14
C PHE A 71 7.97 -17.29 -30.50
N ALA A 72 7.33 -16.46 -31.32
CA ALA A 72 6.39 -15.46 -30.84
C ALA A 72 5.19 -16.08 -30.09
N GLU A 73 4.67 -17.22 -30.58
CA GLU A 73 3.60 -17.96 -29.92
C GLU A 73 4.06 -18.61 -28.61
N GLU A 74 5.29 -19.14 -28.55
CA GLU A 74 5.89 -19.64 -27.31
C GLU A 74 5.98 -18.53 -26.26
N CYS A 75 6.47 -17.33 -26.63
CA CYS A 75 6.55 -16.18 -25.74
C CYS A 75 5.19 -15.77 -25.17
N ARG A 76 4.10 -15.82 -25.97
CA ARG A 76 2.74 -15.51 -25.48
C ARG A 76 2.23 -16.50 -24.43
N ARG A 77 2.68 -17.76 -24.48
CA ARG A 77 2.30 -18.80 -23.52
C ARG A 77 3.03 -18.72 -22.19
N LEU A 78 4.23 -18.14 -22.15
CA LEU A 78 5.06 -18.04 -20.96
C LEU A 78 4.52 -17.08 -19.88
N GLY A 79 3.41 -16.38 -20.17
CA GLY A 79 2.81 -15.39 -19.25
C GLY A 79 3.41 -14.00 -19.40
N THR A 80 2.63 -13.00 -18.99
CA THR A 80 2.98 -11.57 -19.13
C THR A 80 3.16 -10.89 -17.76
N SER A 81 3.21 -11.65 -16.65
CA SER A 81 3.43 -11.03 -15.34
C SER A 81 4.89 -10.56 -15.23
N VAL A 82 5.09 -9.36 -14.66
CA VAL A 82 6.43 -8.78 -14.48
C VAL A 82 7.32 -9.72 -13.65
N ALA A 83 6.76 -10.39 -12.65
CA ALA A 83 7.50 -11.31 -11.79
C ALA A 83 7.98 -12.57 -12.54
N ASP A 84 7.17 -13.12 -13.45
CA ASP A 84 7.56 -14.27 -14.26
C ASP A 84 8.66 -13.89 -15.27
N LEU A 85 8.59 -12.66 -15.82
CA LEU A 85 9.56 -12.16 -16.77
C LEU A 85 10.91 -11.79 -16.13
N GLU A 86 10.92 -11.34 -14.88
CA GLU A 86 12.16 -11.04 -14.15
C GLU A 86 12.99 -12.31 -13.86
N THR A 87 12.34 -13.42 -13.63
CA THR A 87 12.98 -14.71 -13.28
C THR A 87 13.26 -15.62 -14.48
N ALA A 88 12.60 -15.38 -15.63
CA ALA A 88 12.77 -16.20 -16.83
C ALA A 88 14.10 -15.92 -17.53
N GLU A 89 14.68 -16.96 -18.14
CA GLU A 89 15.81 -16.83 -19.04
C GLU A 89 15.48 -15.87 -20.19
N LYS A 90 16.40 -14.92 -20.49
CA LYS A 90 16.21 -13.92 -21.54
C LYS A 90 16.49 -14.54 -22.90
N ARG A 91 15.45 -14.70 -23.71
CA ARG A 91 15.51 -15.33 -25.03
C ARG A 91 15.02 -14.39 -26.13
N GLY A 92 15.64 -14.47 -27.30
CA GLY A 92 15.26 -13.69 -28.46
C GLY A 92 15.46 -14.45 -29.77
N PHE A 93 14.79 -13.96 -30.80
CA PHE A 93 14.92 -14.47 -32.18
C PHE A 93 15.35 -13.31 -33.09
N ASP A 94 16.51 -13.45 -33.79
CA ASP A 94 16.94 -12.45 -34.78
C ASP A 94 15.98 -12.47 -35.98
N THR A 95 15.33 -11.34 -36.20
CA THR A 95 14.37 -11.21 -37.32
C THR A 95 15.02 -11.08 -38.68
N GLY A 96 16.33 -10.90 -38.74
CA GLY A 96 17.05 -10.51 -39.96
C GLY A 96 16.95 -9.02 -40.31
N ILE A 97 16.06 -8.28 -39.64
CA ILE A 97 15.91 -6.82 -39.84
C ILE A 97 17.04 -6.10 -39.14
N ARG A 98 17.47 -4.98 -39.70
CA ARG A 98 18.50 -4.11 -39.12
C ARG A 98 17.94 -2.70 -38.92
N ALA A 99 18.22 -2.11 -37.77
CA ALA A 99 17.89 -0.73 -37.46
C ALA A 99 19.14 0.14 -37.56
N VAL A 100 19.00 1.31 -38.18
CA VAL A 100 20.11 2.25 -38.44
C VAL A 100 20.23 3.20 -37.27
N HIS A 101 21.43 3.34 -36.71
CA HIS A 101 21.71 4.19 -35.57
C HIS A 101 21.35 5.68 -35.84
N PRO A 102 20.65 6.39 -34.96
CA PRO A 102 20.13 7.73 -35.22
C PRO A 102 21.21 8.79 -35.46
N PHE A 103 22.43 8.57 -34.97
CA PHE A 103 23.59 9.47 -35.17
C PHE A 103 24.63 8.94 -36.15
N ASP A 104 24.45 7.73 -36.69
CA ASP A 104 25.42 7.12 -37.60
C ASP A 104 24.74 6.22 -38.64
N PRO A 105 24.62 6.66 -39.91
CA PRO A 105 23.94 5.90 -40.96
C PRO A 105 24.63 4.58 -41.33
N ASP A 106 25.93 4.45 -41.03
CA ASP A 106 26.71 3.24 -41.32
C ASP A 106 26.63 2.20 -40.20
N TRP A 107 26.14 2.59 -39.03
CA TRP A 107 25.99 1.71 -37.89
C TRP A 107 24.60 1.07 -37.87
N LYS A 108 24.54 -0.23 -38.13
CA LYS A 108 23.31 -1.01 -38.11
C LYS A 108 23.32 -2.03 -36.98
N VAL A 109 22.23 -2.10 -36.21
CA VAL A 109 22.04 -3.06 -35.12
C VAL A 109 20.96 -4.07 -35.48
N PRO A 110 21.07 -5.35 -35.06
CA PRO A 110 20.04 -6.35 -35.28
C PRO A 110 18.77 -6.07 -34.49
N VAL A 111 17.61 -6.48 -35.04
CA VAL A 111 16.29 -6.40 -34.38
C VAL A 111 15.88 -7.80 -33.98
N TYR A 112 15.74 -8.02 -32.69
CA TYR A 112 15.26 -9.28 -32.10
C TYR A 112 13.79 -9.18 -31.67
N VAL A 113 13.02 -10.24 -31.84
CA VAL A 113 11.80 -10.46 -31.05
C VAL A 113 12.26 -11.10 -29.76
N ALA A 114 11.92 -10.51 -28.60
CA ALA A 114 12.41 -10.95 -27.30
C ALA A 114 11.29 -11.18 -26.28
N ASN A 115 11.43 -12.21 -25.44
CA ASN A 115 10.43 -12.62 -24.46
C ASN A 115 10.31 -11.66 -23.26
N PHE A 116 11.24 -10.73 -23.08
CA PHE A 116 11.28 -9.78 -21.97
C PHE A 116 10.81 -8.36 -22.33
N VAL A 117 10.38 -8.12 -23.58
CA VAL A 117 9.82 -6.83 -24.02
C VAL A 117 8.29 -6.92 -24.05
N LEU A 118 7.62 -5.96 -23.41
CA LEU A 118 6.16 -5.91 -23.31
C LEU A 118 5.57 -4.79 -24.16
N MET A 119 4.42 -5.03 -24.80
CA MET A 119 3.67 -4.01 -25.56
C MET A 119 3.12 -2.90 -24.69
N ASP A 120 2.78 -3.21 -23.42
CA ASP A 120 2.15 -2.27 -22.48
C ASP A 120 3.12 -1.25 -21.88
N TYR A 121 4.40 -1.34 -22.18
CA TYR A 121 5.42 -0.39 -21.72
C TYR A 121 6.10 0.30 -22.87
N GLY A 122 5.97 1.63 -22.92
CA GLY A 122 6.59 2.45 -23.97
C GLY A 122 5.93 2.26 -25.34
N THR A 123 6.69 1.77 -26.30
CA THR A 123 6.27 1.49 -27.69
C THR A 123 6.23 -0.01 -28.01
N GLY A 124 6.52 -0.87 -27.04
CA GLY A 124 6.75 -2.30 -27.29
C GLY A 124 8.09 -2.58 -28.00
N ALA A 125 9.01 -1.60 -27.99
CA ALA A 125 10.35 -1.70 -28.57
C ALA A 125 11.38 -0.97 -27.69
N ILE A 126 12.57 -1.53 -27.58
CA ILE A 126 13.72 -0.95 -26.85
C ILE A 126 14.98 -1.03 -27.71
N PHE A 127 15.97 -0.21 -27.40
CA PHE A 127 17.35 -0.52 -27.80
C PHE A 127 18.09 -1.13 -26.60
N GLY A 128 18.96 -2.09 -26.84
CA GLY A 128 19.78 -2.72 -25.82
C GLY A 128 21.12 -2.01 -25.69
N CYS A 129 21.45 -1.59 -24.46
CA CYS A 129 22.75 -1.06 -24.08
C CYS A 129 23.40 -1.97 -23.01
N PRO A 130 24.10 -3.04 -23.42
CA PRO A 130 24.62 -4.07 -22.51
C PRO A 130 25.57 -3.54 -21.44
N ALA A 131 26.29 -2.47 -21.72
CA ALA A 131 27.19 -1.87 -20.74
C ALA A 131 26.47 -1.13 -19.61
N GLY A 132 25.19 -0.74 -19.81
CA GLY A 132 24.40 0.08 -18.88
C GLY A 132 23.16 -0.57 -18.31
N ASP A 133 22.81 -1.79 -18.71
CA ASP A 133 21.64 -2.54 -18.20
C ASP A 133 22.00 -4.03 -18.08
N GLN A 134 21.77 -4.62 -16.90
CA GLN A 134 22.16 -6.01 -16.64
C GLN A 134 21.39 -7.01 -17.53
N ARG A 135 20.13 -6.76 -17.82
CA ARG A 135 19.32 -7.65 -18.68
C ARG A 135 19.85 -7.63 -20.12
N ASP A 136 20.25 -6.45 -20.58
CA ASP A 136 20.84 -6.29 -21.91
C ASP A 136 22.22 -6.94 -21.97
N LEU A 137 23.00 -6.89 -20.88
CA LEU A 137 24.31 -7.53 -20.77
C LEU A 137 24.19 -9.06 -20.82
N ASP A 138 23.26 -9.63 -20.04
CA ASP A 138 22.99 -11.06 -20.02
C ASP A 138 22.55 -11.55 -21.41
N PHE A 139 21.66 -10.80 -22.05
CA PHE A 139 21.22 -11.08 -23.42
C PHE A 139 22.35 -10.98 -24.43
N ALA A 140 23.13 -9.90 -24.40
CA ALA A 140 24.25 -9.70 -25.33
C ALA A 140 25.27 -10.82 -25.22
N ARG A 141 25.56 -11.30 -24.02
CA ARG A 141 26.47 -12.43 -23.81
C ARG A 141 25.90 -13.74 -24.34
N ALA A 142 24.63 -13.99 -24.15
CA ALA A 142 23.97 -15.20 -24.66
C ALA A 142 23.91 -15.26 -26.18
N TYR A 143 23.93 -14.10 -26.86
CA TYR A 143 23.82 -13.98 -28.31
C TYR A 143 25.10 -13.45 -28.98
N ASP A 144 26.21 -13.38 -28.24
CA ASP A 144 27.54 -12.97 -28.74
C ASP A 144 27.54 -11.57 -29.37
N LEU A 145 26.78 -10.64 -28.79
CA LEU A 145 26.64 -9.26 -29.24
C LEU A 145 27.68 -8.34 -28.60
N PRO A 146 28.04 -7.23 -29.24
CA PRO A 146 29.02 -6.28 -28.71
C PRO A 146 28.61 -5.68 -27.37
N VAL A 147 29.56 -5.50 -26.44
CA VAL A 147 29.39 -4.77 -25.18
C VAL A 147 30.29 -3.55 -25.20
N ILE A 148 29.72 -2.38 -25.43
CA ILE A 148 30.43 -1.11 -25.60
C ILE A 148 30.27 -0.27 -24.32
N PRO A 149 31.34 -0.09 -23.50
CA PRO A 149 31.29 0.78 -22.33
C PRO A 149 31.09 2.24 -22.76
N VAL A 150 30.01 2.88 -22.32
CA VAL A 150 29.70 4.29 -22.64
C VAL A 150 29.71 5.20 -21.42
N ILE A 151 29.78 4.62 -20.22
CA ILE A 151 29.87 5.35 -18.95
C ILE A 151 31.11 4.89 -18.21
N LEU A 152 31.95 5.83 -17.83
CA LEU A 152 33.09 5.62 -16.96
C LEU A 152 32.72 5.98 -15.53
N PRO A 153 32.70 5.02 -14.58
CA PRO A 153 32.46 5.31 -13.18
C PRO A 153 33.54 6.21 -12.57
N ALA A 154 33.19 6.96 -11.55
CA ALA A 154 34.14 7.82 -10.86
C ALA A 154 35.34 7.02 -10.33
N GLY A 155 36.55 7.48 -10.66
CA GLY A 155 37.81 6.85 -10.24
C GLY A 155 38.30 5.70 -11.09
N ALA A 156 37.57 5.30 -12.15
CA ALA A 156 38.05 4.32 -13.12
C ALA A 156 38.95 4.99 -14.19
N ASP A 157 39.88 4.21 -14.74
CA ASP A 157 40.76 4.65 -15.83
C ASP A 157 40.16 4.28 -17.20
N ALA A 158 39.85 5.29 -18.00
CA ALA A 158 39.25 5.11 -19.33
C ALA A 158 40.06 4.22 -20.29
N ALA A 159 41.39 4.16 -20.13
CA ALA A 159 42.24 3.37 -21.00
C ALA A 159 42.16 1.86 -20.73
N THR A 160 41.77 1.47 -19.54
CA THR A 160 41.73 0.06 -19.10
C THR A 160 40.33 -0.42 -18.71
N PHE A 161 39.35 0.48 -18.73
CA PHE A 161 38.00 0.17 -18.29
C PHE A 161 37.28 -0.78 -19.27
N ALA A 162 36.78 -1.88 -18.73
CA ALA A 162 35.94 -2.84 -19.43
C ALA A 162 34.78 -3.29 -18.51
N ILE A 163 33.66 -3.70 -19.10
CA ILE A 163 32.51 -4.23 -18.37
C ILE A 163 32.87 -5.63 -17.86
N GLY A 164 32.77 -5.80 -16.54
CA GLY A 164 32.93 -7.08 -15.83
C GLY A 164 31.67 -7.95 -15.86
N GLU A 165 31.41 -8.68 -14.77
CA GLU A 165 30.19 -9.50 -14.65
C GLU A 165 28.94 -8.65 -14.57
N ASP A 166 29.01 -7.47 -13.95
CA ASP A 166 27.92 -6.55 -13.75
C ASP A 166 27.97 -5.37 -14.74
N ALA A 167 26.79 -4.93 -15.18
CA ALA A 167 26.62 -3.70 -15.96
C ALA A 167 26.79 -2.46 -15.08
N VAL A 168 27.13 -1.32 -15.69
CA VAL A 168 27.29 -0.03 -15.00
C VAL A 168 26.05 0.83 -15.24
N ASP A 169 25.11 0.82 -14.31
CA ASP A 169 23.81 1.50 -14.41
C ASP A 169 23.76 2.90 -13.76
N GLY A 170 24.92 3.42 -13.32
CA GLY A 170 25.01 4.66 -12.57
C GLY A 170 25.31 5.91 -13.40
N ASP A 171 25.54 7.02 -12.67
CA ASP A 171 26.10 8.25 -13.22
C ASP A 171 27.61 8.13 -13.40
N GLY A 172 28.15 8.87 -14.38
CA GLY A 172 29.57 8.87 -14.65
C GLY A 172 29.95 9.87 -15.77
N THR A 173 31.14 9.70 -16.31
CA THR A 173 31.61 10.46 -17.45
C THR A 173 31.44 9.64 -18.73
N MET A 174 30.90 10.24 -19.77
CA MET A 174 30.71 9.56 -21.06
C MET A 174 32.04 9.24 -21.74
N ILE A 175 32.16 8.03 -22.27
CA ILE A 175 33.28 7.53 -23.07
C ILE A 175 32.74 6.75 -24.28
N ASN A 176 33.53 6.57 -25.31
CA ASN A 176 33.18 5.85 -26.55
C ASN A 176 31.87 6.34 -27.19
N SER A 177 31.48 7.56 -26.90
CA SER A 177 30.20 8.17 -27.27
C SER A 177 30.37 9.40 -28.16
N ARG A 178 31.53 9.51 -28.84
CA ARG A 178 31.83 10.55 -29.82
C ARG A 178 31.65 11.97 -29.27
N PHE A 179 30.65 12.71 -29.76
CA PHE A 179 30.40 14.09 -29.33
C PHE A 179 29.87 14.20 -27.88
N LEU A 180 29.55 13.10 -27.23
CA LEU A 180 29.18 13.04 -25.81
C LEU A 180 30.36 12.77 -24.88
N ASP A 181 31.55 12.36 -25.45
CA ASP A 181 32.72 12.00 -24.64
C ASP A 181 33.12 13.16 -23.72
N GLY A 182 33.40 12.83 -22.47
CA GLY A 182 33.81 13.79 -21.44
C GLY A 182 32.68 14.54 -20.75
N LEU A 183 31.45 14.44 -21.23
CA LEU A 183 30.26 15.00 -20.55
C LEU A 183 29.84 14.13 -19.38
N SER A 184 29.20 14.72 -18.38
CA SER A 184 28.44 13.96 -17.39
C SER A 184 27.22 13.32 -18.06
N THR A 185 26.66 12.26 -17.49
CA THR A 185 25.44 11.58 -17.98
C THR A 185 24.27 12.55 -18.16
N ARG A 186 24.13 13.55 -17.27
CA ARG A 186 23.09 14.58 -17.38
C ARG A 186 23.31 15.54 -18.55
N GLU A 187 24.53 16.02 -18.74
CA GLU A 187 24.88 16.90 -19.88
C GLU A 187 24.74 16.14 -21.19
N ALA A 188 25.15 14.88 -21.21
CA ALA A 188 25.03 14.00 -22.39
C ALA A 188 23.57 13.73 -22.76
N PHE A 189 22.68 13.55 -21.76
CA PHE A 189 21.23 13.46 -22.01
C PHE A 189 20.71 14.69 -22.76
N GLU A 190 21.01 15.89 -22.26
CA GLU A 190 20.54 17.14 -22.87
C GLU A 190 21.11 17.36 -24.28
N GLU A 191 22.37 17.06 -24.49
CA GLU A 191 23.04 17.19 -25.80
C GLU A 191 22.47 16.17 -26.81
N ALA A 192 22.32 14.90 -26.41
CA ALA A 192 21.71 13.86 -27.25
C ALA A 192 20.26 14.22 -27.60
N ALA A 193 19.48 14.66 -26.61
CA ALA A 193 18.10 15.06 -26.79
C ALA A 193 17.98 16.22 -27.80
N THR A 194 18.78 17.27 -27.65
CA THR A 194 18.77 18.43 -28.54
C THR A 194 19.10 18.05 -30.00
N ARG A 195 20.08 17.18 -30.19
CA ARG A 195 20.43 16.69 -31.53
C ARG A 195 19.37 15.81 -32.16
N LEU A 196 18.76 14.93 -31.38
CA LEU A 196 17.66 14.08 -31.85
C LEU A 196 16.43 14.88 -32.23
N GLU A 197 16.09 15.93 -31.48
CA GLU A 197 14.98 16.85 -31.79
C GLU A 197 15.27 17.69 -33.06
N GLY A 198 16.54 18.06 -33.28
CA GLY A 198 16.98 18.79 -34.46
C GLY A 198 17.07 17.96 -35.73
N ALA A 199 17.35 16.65 -35.63
CA ALA A 199 17.45 15.74 -36.74
C ALA A 199 16.06 15.30 -37.25
N LYS A 200 15.98 14.95 -38.53
CA LYS A 200 14.72 14.53 -39.19
C LYS A 200 14.85 13.16 -39.84
N LEU A 201 13.83 12.32 -39.63
CA LEU A 201 13.61 11.10 -40.40
C LEU A 201 12.33 11.30 -41.22
N GLY A 202 12.49 11.51 -42.53
CA GLY A 202 11.40 11.95 -43.39
C GLY A 202 10.87 13.34 -42.97
N LYS A 203 9.60 13.43 -42.60
CA LYS A 203 8.96 14.68 -42.16
C LYS A 203 8.91 14.88 -40.64
N LYS A 204 9.29 13.84 -39.87
CA LYS A 204 9.20 13.83 -38.39
C LYS A 204 10.58 14.06 -37.76
N PRO A 205 10.66 14.65 -36.55
CA PRO A 205 11.92 14.68 -35.80
C PRO A 205 12.33 13.26 -35.43
N VAL A 206 13.65 13.02 -35.38
CA VAL A 206 14.20 11.71 -34.94
C VAL A 206 13.90 11.45 -33.46
N GLY A 207 14.00 12.47 -32.63
CA GLY A 207 13.67 12.40 -31.21
C GLY A 207 12.58 13.37 -30.80
N GLN A 208 11.85 13.01 -29.74
CA GLN A 208 10.87 13.87 -29.10
C GLN A 208 10.90 13.59 -27.59
N ARG A 209 11.09 14.64 -26.79
CA ARG A 209 10.99 14.51 -25.32
C ARG A 209 9.59 14.09 -24.93
N LYS A 210 9.48 13.14 -24.02
CA LYS A 210 8.22 12.60 -23.55
C LYS A 210 8.30 12.22 -22.08
N VAL A 211 7.26 12.56 -21.34
CA VAL A 211 7.06 12.06 -19.99
C VAL A 211 6.15 10.85 -20.08
N ASN A 212 6.59 9.75 -19.50
CA ASN A 212 5.80 8.53 -19.35
C ASN A 212 5.51 8.26 -17.87
N PHE A 213 4.46 7.46 -17.63
CA PHE A 213 4.10 6.99 -16.31
C PHE A 213 4.01 5.46 -16.33
N ARG A 214 4.51 4.81 -15.28
CA ARG A 214 4.36 3.36 -15.10
C ARG A 214 2.95 2.98 -14.68
N LEU A 215 2.26 3.91 -14.01
CA LEU A 215 0.89 3.73 -13.56
C LEU A 215 0.00 3.37 -14.74
N ARG A 216 -0.68 2.23 -14.64
CA ARG A 216 -1.65 1.76 -15.64
C ARG A 216 -3.04 2.29 -15.34
N ASP A 217 -3.91 2.28 -16.35
CA ASP A 217 -5.32 2.61 -16.19
C ASP A 217 -5.99 1.68 -15.17
N TRP A 218 -6.86 2.25 -14.36
CA TRP A 218 -7.67 1.47 -13.44
C TRP A 218 -8.88 0.90 -14.17
N GLY A 219 -8.81 -0.39 -14.55
CA GLY A 219 -9.96 -1.11 -15.08
C GLY A 219 -10.98 -1.37 -13.97
N ILE A 220 -12.14 -0.72 -14.04
CA ILE A 220 -13.15 -0.77 -12.96
C ILE A 220 -14.12 -1.95 -13.08
N SER A 221 -14.20 -2.63 -14.21
CA SER A 221 -15.14 -3.74 -14.45
C SER A 221 -14.72 -5.03 -13.74
N ARG A 222 -15.67 -5.69 -13.09
CA ARG A 222 -15.48 -7.02 -12.47
C ARG A 222 -16.62 -7.96 -12.83
N GLN A 223 -16.28 -9.18 -13.23
CA GLN A 223 -17.21 -10.26 -13.57
C GLN A 223 -17.64 -10.99 -12.31
N ARG A 224 -18.30 -10.27 -11.40
CA ARG A 224 -18.76 -10.81 -10.11
C ARG A 224 -20.07 -10.16 -9.68
N TYR A 225 -20.79 -10.82 -8.77
CA TYR A 225 -22.04 -10.31 -8.21
C TYR A 225 -21.80 -9.13 -7.26
N TRP A 226 -20.82 -9.26 -6.36
CA TRP A 226 -20.55 -8.25 -5.34
C TRP A 226 -19.89 -7.00 -5.91
N GLY A 227 -20.59 -5.89 -5.84
CA GLY A 227 -20.16 -4.58 -6.32
C GLY A 227 -21.34 -3.77 -6.85
N CYS A 228 -21.12 -2.47 -7.11
CA CYS A 228 -22.13 -1.62 -7.74
C CYS A 228 -22.30 -2.01 -9.22
N PRO A 229 -23.52 -2.28 -9.70
CA PRO A 229 -23.77 -2.51 -11.11
C PRO A 229 -23.34 -1.29 -11.94
N ILE A 230 -22.71 -1.54 -13.08
CA ILE A 230 -22.38 -0.46 -14.03
C ILE A 230 -23.68 -0.05 -14.75
N PRO A 231 -24.11 1.22 -14.67
CA PRO A 231 -25.43 1.65 -15.15
C PRO A 231 -25.47 1.87 -16.67
N ILE A 232 -25.17 0.83 -17.43
CA ILE A 232 -25.08 0.83 -18.90
C ILE A 232 -25.99 -0.24 -19.48
N VAL A 233 -26.57 0.06 -20.65
CA VAL A 233 -27.33 -0.86 -21.47
C VAL A 233 -26.69 -0.93 -22.86
N HIS A 234 -26.50 -2.14 -23.37
CA HIS A 234 -26.00 -2.41 -24.71
C HIS A 234 -27.16 -2.66 -25.66
N CYS A 235 -27.33 -1.80 -26.64
CA CYS A 235 -28.37 -1.86 -27.67
C CYS A 235 -27.73 -2.05 -29.05
N GLU A 236 -28.25 -2.98 -29.86
CA GLU A 236 -27.72 -3.22 -31.20
C GLU A 236 -27.83 -1.99 -32.12
N ALA A 237 -28.94 -1.21 -31.98
CA ALA A 237 -29.17 -0.03 -32.80
C ALA A 237 -28.51 1.26 -32.24
N CYS A 238 -28.49 1.43 -30.92
CA CYS A 238 -28.01 2.67 -30.27
C CYS A 238 -26.59 2.57 -29.69
N GLY A 239 -25.99 1.36 -29.67
CA GLY A 239 -24.70 1.12 -29.05
C GLY A 239 -24.79 1.12 -27.52
N VAL A 240 -23.84 1.75 -26.86
CA VAL A 240 -23.74 1.87 -25.40
C VAL A 240 -24.62 3.04 -24.92
N VAL A 241 -25.61 2.73 -24.09
CA VAL A 241 -26.61 3.71 -23.60
C VAL A 241 -26.58 3.75 -22.08
N PRO A 242 -26.40 4.91 -21.44
CA PRO A 242 -26.49 5.02 -19.98
C PRO A 242 -27.92 4.83 -19.49
N VAL A 243 -28.08 4.22 -18.32
CA VAL A 243 -29.37 4.14 -17.62
C VAL A 243 -29.79 5.55 -17.20
N PRO A 244 -31.04 5.98 -17.47
CA PRO A 244 -31.52 7.30 -17.07
C PRO A 244 -31.40 7.54 -15.56
N ALA A 245 -31.07 8.75 -15.15
CA ALA A 245 -30.90 9.08 -13.74
C ALA A 245 -32.14 8.77 -12.87
N ALA A 246 -33.35 8.90 -13.45
CA ALA A 246 -34.61 8.59 -12.79
C ALA A 246 -34.81 7.08 -12.50
N GLU A 247 -34.07 6.21 -13.17
CA GLU A 247 -34.11 4.75 -13.01
C GLU A 247 -32.98 4.22 -12.11
N LEU A 248 -32.15 5.09 -11.57
CA LEU A 248 -31.11 4.72 -10.63
C LEU A 248 -31.67 4.60 -9.20
N PRO A 249 -31.09 3.74 -8.37
CA PRO A 249 -29.95 2.82 -8.64
C PRO A 249 -30.36 1.56 -9.42
N VAL A 250 -29.44 1.04 -10.24
CA VAL A 250 -29.58 -0.32 -10.79
C VAL A 250 -29.39 -1.31 -9.62
N LYS A 251 -30.43 -2.08 -9.31
CA LYS A 251 -30.39 -3.05 -8.21
C LYS A 251 -29.94 -4.43 -8.72
N LEU A 252 -29.11 -5.10 -7.89
CA LEU A 252 -28.75 -6.49 -8.11
C LEU A 252 -29.97 -7.41 -7.91
N PRO A 253 -30.07 -8.53 -8.63
CA PRO A 253 -31.14 -9.51 -8.44
C PRO A 253 -30.89 -10.31 -7.15
N ASP A 254 -31.93 -10.54 -6.36
CA ASP A 254 -31.84 -11.29 -5.09
C ASP A 254 -31.79 -12.83 -5.33
N ASP A 255 -32.15 -13.28 -6.54
CA ASP A 255 -32.24 -14.68 -6.96
C ASP A 255 -31.05 -15.13 -7.82
N ALA A 256 -29.90 -14.47 -7.72
CA ALA A 256 -28.70 -14.86 -8.42
C ALA A 256 -28.14 -16.21 -7.91
N SER A 257 -27.81 -17.12 -8.84
CA SER A 257 -27.21 -18.42 -8.50
C SER A 257 -25.68 -18.38 -8.54
N PHE A 258 -25.05 -19.03 -7.54
CA PHE A 258 -23.59 -19.17 -7.39
C PHE A 258 -23.10 -20.61 -7.55
N ASP A 259 -23.95 -21.49 -8.06
CA ASP A 259 -23.72 -22.94 -8.24
C ASP A 259 -22.70 -23.29 -9.32
N LYS A 260 -22.36 -22.33 -10.19
CA LYS A 260 -21.45 -22.52 -11.33
C LYS A 260 -20.38 -21.42 -11.38
N PRO A 261 -19.17 -21.73 -11.88
CA PRO A 261 -18.13 -20.74 -12.13
C PRO A 261 -18.57 -19.68 -13.15
N GLY A 262 -17.92 -18.50 -13.10
CA GLY A 262 -18.15 -17.38 -14.01
C GLY A 262 -19.11 -16.32 -13.44
N ASN A 263 -19.45 -15.32 -14.27
CA ASN A 263 -20.26 -14.18 -13.84
C ASN A 263 -21.73 -14.56 -13.57
N PRO A 264 -22.24 -14.50 -12.33
CA PRO A 264 -23.61 -14.83 -11.99
C PRO A 264 -24.65 -13.94 -12.68
N LEU A 265 -24.34 -12.66 -12.89
CA LEU A 265 -25.23 -11.69 -13.51
C LEU A 265 -25.39 -11.97 -15.03
N ASP A 266 -24.31 -12.40 -15.68
CA ASP A 266 -24.39 -12.80 -17.09
C ASP A 266 -25.22 -14.06 -17.30
N ARG A 267 -25.21 -14.98 -16.33
CA ARG A 267 -26.03 -16.18 -16.37
C ARG A 267 -27.49 -15.97 -15.97
N HIS A 268 -27.81 -14.81 -15.38
CA HIS A 268 -29.15 -14.54 -14.88
C HIS A 268 -30.17 -14.53 -16.03
N PRO A 269 -31.29 -15.30 -15.94
CA PRO A 269 -32.19 -15.53 -17.07
C PRO A 269 -32.95 -14.27 -17.51
N THR A 270 -33.25 -13.36 -16.60
CA THR A 270 -34.15 -12.21 -16.87
C THR A 270 -33.49 -10.86 -16.61
N TRP A 271 -32.73 -10.69 -15.53
CA TRP A 271 -32.22 -9.40 -15.06
C TRP A 271 -31.42 -8.61 -16.11
N LYS A 272 -30.67 -9.32 -16.95
CA LYS A 272 -29.86 -8.69 -18.00
C LYS A 272 -30.67 -8.19 -19.20
N HIS A 273 -31.91 -8.64 -19.39
CA HIS A 273 -32.75 -8.30 -20.53
C HIS A 273 -33.66 -7.12 -20.19
N VAL A 274 -33.49 -6.03 -20.91
CA VAL A 274 -34.19 -4.75 -20.66
C VAL A 274 -34.53 -4.07 -21.99
N PRO A 275 -35.53 -3.20 -22.05
CA PRO A 275 -35.71 -2.29 -23.17
C PRO A 275 -34.60 -1.25 -23.21
N CYS A 276 -34.16 -0.85 -24.38
CA CYS A 276 -33.23 0.26 -24.55
C CYS A 276 -33.88 1.58 -24.09
N PRO A 277 -33.24 2.35 -23.20
CA PRO A 277 -33.80 3.63 -22.75
C PRO A 277 -34.00 4.68 -23.86
N THR A 278 -33.26 4.57 -24.97
CA THR A 278 -33.32 5.52 -26.07
C THR A 278 -34.34 5.14 -27.14
N CYS A 279 -34.39 3.87 -27.56
CA CYS A 279 -35.25 3.47 -28.68
C CYS A 279 -36.34 2.41 -28.35
N GLY A 280 -36.37 1.90 -27.11
CA GLY A 280 -37.32 0.92 -26.64
C GLY A 280 -37.10 -0.52 -27.18
N ALA A 281 -36.15 -0.73 -28.08
CA ALA A 281 -35.83 -2.07 -28.60
C ALA A 281 -35.26 -2.99 -27.51
N PRO A 282 -35.39 -4.34 -27.66
CA PRO A 282 -34.72 -5.28 -26.76
C PRO A 282 -33.24 -5.01 -26.68
N ALA A 283 -32.72 -4.95 -25.44
CA ALA A 283 -31.34 -4.63 -25.18
C ALA A 283 -30.84 -5.42 -23.95
N ARG A 284 -29.54 -5.30 -23.63
CA ARG A 284 -28.91 -6.03 -22.54
C ARG A 284 -28.24 -5.08 -21.58
N ARG A 285 -28.51 -5.25 -20.27
CA ARG A 285 -27.74 -4.58 -19.22
C ARG A 285 -26.29 -4.99 -19.27
N GLU A 286 -25.41 -4.10 -18.87
CA GLU A 286 -24.07 -4.47 -18.46
C GLU A 286 -24.14 -5.44 -17.28
N THR A 287 -23.42 -6.55 -17.37
CA THR A 287 -23.42 -7.60 -16.35
C THR A 287 -22.19 -7.56 -15.44
N ASP A 288 -21.23 -6.68 -15.73
CA ASP A 288 -20.12 -6.41 -14.86
C ASP A 288 -20.55 -5.47 -13.73
N THR A 289 -19.95 -5.67 -12.56
CA THR A 289 -20.03 -4.73 -11.45
C THR A 289 -18.76 -3.91 -11.35
N MET A 290 -18.81 -2.79 -10.67
CA MET A 290 -17.63 -2.00 -10.40
C MET A 290 -16.73 -2.69 -9.37
N ASP A 291 -15.43 -2.52 -9.51
CA ASP A 291 -14.45 -2.83 -8.48
C ASP A 291 -14.87 -2.22 -7.14
N THR A 292 -14.79 -2.99 -6.06
CA THR A 292 -15.16 -2.52 -4.71
C THR A 292 -14.31 -1.35 -4.22
N PHE A 293 -13.13 -1.15 -4.81
CA PHE A 293 -12.33 0.07 -4.59
C PHE A 293 -13.03 1.36 -5.05
N VAL A 294 -14.01 1.29 -5.94
CA VAL A 294 -14.84 2.46 -6.30
C VAL A 294 -15.58 2.96 -5.07
N ASP A 295 -16.20 2.07 -4.29
CA ASP A 295 -16.94 2.44 -3.09
C ASP A 295 -16.01 3.01 -2.00
N SER A 296 -14.89 2.31 -1.74
CA SER A 296 -13.92 2.75 -0.73
C SER A 296 -13.19 4.04 -1.12
N SER A 297 -13.17 4.40 -2.40
CA SER A 297 -12.47 5.61 -2.88
C SER A 297 -13.17 6.92 -2.50
N TRP A 298 -14.45 6.89 -2.13
CA TRP A 298 -15.21 8.11 -1.82
C TRP A 298 -16.18 7.99 -0.63
N TYR A 299 -16.19 6.88 0.09
CA TYR A 299 -17.12 6.66 1.21
C TYR A 299 -17.10 7.80 2.24
N PHE A 300 -15.92 8.38 2.49
CA PHE A 300 -15.75 9.50 3.42
C PHE A 300 -16.48 10.77 2.95
N VAL A 301 -16.65 10.96 1.64
CA VAL A 301 -17.50 12.02 1.08
C VAL A 301 -18.97 11.71 1.35
N ARG A 302 -19.42 10.47 1.09
CA ARG A 302 -20.80 10.05 1.33
C ARG A 302 -21.18 10.14 2.80
N PHE A 303 -20.26 9.88 3.71
CA PHE A 303 -20.47 9.95 5.15
C PHE A 303 -20.78 11.36 5.66
N THR A 304 -20.43 12.41 4.92
CA THR A 304 -20.79 13.79 5.30
C THR A 304 -22.29 14.05 5.24
N ALA A 305 -23.03 13.33 4.38
CA ALA A 305 -24.49 13.41 4.26
C ALA A 305 -25.07 12.06 3.76
N PRO A 306 -25.11 11.01 4.58
CA PRO A 306 -25.48 9.66 4.15
C PRO A 306 -26.93 9.53 3.68
N GLN A 307 -27.81 10.46 4.07
CA GLN A 307 -29.23 10.49 3.68
C GLN A 307 -29.52 11.42 2.49
N ALA A 308 -28.50 12.06 1.90
CA ALA A 308 -28.71 12.93 0.74
C ALA A 308 -29.29 12.14 -0.44
N SER A 309 -30.22 12.77 -1.17
CA SER A 309 -30.84 12.17 -2.36
C SER A 309 -29.89 12.03 -3.55
N GLY A 310 -28.88 12.90 -3.64
CA GLY A 310 -27.79 12.85 -4.62
C GLY A 310 -26.55 12.13 -4.10
N PRO A 311 -25.53 11.94 -4.93
CA PRO A 311 -24.29 11.30 -4.52
C PRO A 311 -23.54 12.09 -3.45
N VAL A 312 -23.53 13.42 -3.54
CA VAL A 312 -22.83 14.33 -2.64
C VAL A 312 -23.73 15.52 -2.30
N ASP A 313 -23.84 15.85 -1.03
CA ASP A 313 -24.31 17.14 -0.55
C ASP A 313 -23.11 18.10 -0.50
N LYS A 314 -23.12 19.13 -1.33
CA LYS A 314 -21.96 20.02 -1.50
C LYS A 314 -21.66 20.86 -0.26
N ASP A 315 -22.69 21.30 0.44
CA ASP A 315 -22.54 22.15 1.63
C ASP A 315 -21.98 21.33 2.79
N ALA A 316 -22.53 20.14 3.02
CA ALA A 316 -22.02 19.22 4.02
C ALA A 316 -20.58 18.76 3.69
N ALA A 317 -20.30 18.43 2.44
CA ALA A 317 -18.95 18.04 2.02
C ALA A 317 -17.95 19.18 2.18
N SER A 318 -18.32 20.41 1.84
CA SER A 318 -17.45 21.58 2.01
C SER A 318 -17.17 21.92 3.46
N TYR A 319 -18.11 21.62 4.36
CA TYR A 319 -17.94 21.83 5.80
C TYR A 319 -17.03 20.78 6.46
N TRP A 320 -17.23 19.49 6.11
CA TRP A 320 -16.55 18.38 6.78
C TRP A 320 -15.21 17.97 6.15
N LEU A 321 -14.95 18.38 4.91
CA LEU A 321 -13.74 17.99 4.18
C LEU A 321 -12.76 19.15 4.00
N PRO A 322 -11.44 18.88 3.94
CA PRO A 322 -10.81 17.55 3.98
C PRO A 322 -10.95 16.88 5.36
N VAL A 323 -10.87 15.55 5.41
CA VAL A 323 -10.82 14.80 6.68
C VAL A 323 -9.61 15.25 7.49
N ASP A 324 -9.81 15.65 8.75
CA ASP A 324 -8.74 16.24 9.58
C ASP A 324 -7.59 15.26 9.83
N GLN A 325 -7.92 14.01 10.22
CA GLN A 325 -6.95 12.96 10.49
C GLN A 325 -7.44 11.63 9.90
N TYR A 326 -6.67 11.06 8.98
CA TYR A 326 -6.96 9.77 8.36
C TYR A 326 -5.95 8.72 8.80
N ILE A 327 -6.43 7.66 9.46
CA ILE A 327 -5.58 6.65 10.10
C ILE A 327 -5.83 5.30 9.43
N GLY A 328 -4.77 4.59 9.06
CA GLY A 328 -4.87 3.27 8.45
C GLY A 328 -3.51 2.59 8.28
N GLY A 329 -3.53 1.33 7.80
CA GLY A 329 -2.31 0.57 7.56
C GLY A 329 -1.49 1.10 6.39
N ILE A 330 -0.18 0.91 6.44
CA ILE A 330 0.76 1.34 5.39
C ILE A 330 0.49 0.66 4.04
N GLU A 331 -0.13 -0.52 4.01
CA GLU A 331 -0.53 -1.24 2.81
C GLU A 331 -1.47 -0.44 1.90
N HIS A 332 -2.20 0.51 2.46
CA HIS A 332 -3.11 1.38 1.72
C HIS A 332 -2.47 2.65 1.17
N ALA A 333 -1.19 2.88 1.45
CA ALA A 333 -0.45 4.08 1.03
C ALA A 333 -0.46 4.30 -0.49
N ILE A 334 -0.50 3.21 -1.28
CA ILE A 334 -0.50 3.24 -2.74
C ILE A 334 -1.93 3.09 -3.27
N LEU A 335 -2.58 1.92 -3.03
CA LEU A 335 -3.85 1.59 -3.67
C LEU A 335 -4.99 2.52 -3.24
N HIS A 336 -5.49 2.36 -2.02
CA HIS A 336 -6.64 3.11 -1.52
C HIS A 336 -6.42 4.62 -1.53
N LEU A 337 -5.26 5.10 -1.06
CA LEU A 337 -5.01 6.54 -0.97
C LEU A 337 -4.87 7.19 -2.37
N LEU A 338 -4.28 6.51 -3.36
CA LEU A 338 -4.25 7.03 -4.73
C LEU A 338 -5.64 7.05 -5.36
N TYR A 339 -6.43 5.98 -5.18
CA TYR A 339 -7.80 5.92 -5.70
C TYR A 339 -8.68 7.00 -5.04
N SER A 340 -8.57 7.21 -3.73
CA SER A 340 -9.29 8.26 -3.02
C SER A 340 -8.96 9.65 -3.55
N ARG A 341 -7.67 9.96 -3.78
CA ARG A 341 -7.24 11.23 -4.35
C ARG A 341 -7.74 11.42 -5.78
N PHE A 342 -7.66 10.38 -6.60
CA PHE A 342 -8.18 10.41 -7.97
C PHE A 342 -9.70 10.63 -7.99
N PHE A 343 -10.43 9.81 -7.24
CA PHE A 343 -11.89 9.83 -7.22
C PHE A 343 -12.44 11.14 -6.66
N PHE A 344 -11.81 11.69 -5.63
CA PHE A 344 -12.17 12.97 -5.04
C PHE A 344 -12.07 14.11 -6.06
N ARG A 345 -11.01 14.13 -6.87
CA ARG A 345 -10.86 15.10 -7.98
C ARG A 345 -11.85 14.87 -9.09
N ALA A 346 -12.13 13.62 -9.45
CA ALA A 346 -13.13 13.27 -10.47
C ALA A 346 -14.54 13.72 -10.07
N ILE A 347 -14.93 13.53 -8.81
CA ILE A 347 -16.20 14.05 -8.24
C ILE A 347 -16.29 15.58 -8.41
N ALA A 348 -15.20 16.29 -8.10
CA ALA A 348 -15.14 17.74 -8.24
C ALA A 348 -15.20 18.19 -9.72
N ASP A 349 -14.46 17.53 -10.59
CA ASP A 349 -14.41 17.86 -12.02
C ASP A 349 -15.74 17.57 -12.74
N THR A 350 -16.49 16.57 -12.29
CA THR A 350 -17.86 16.27 -12.77
C THR A 350 -18.95 17.14 -12.15
N GLY A 351 -18.58 18.12 -11.33
CA GLY A 351 -19.49 19.11 -10.77
C GLY A 351 -20.23 18.69 -9.50
N HIS A 352 -19.85 17.56 -8.88
CA HIS A 352 -20.47 17.06 -7.65
C HIS A 352 -19.71 17.47 -6.37
N GLY A 353 -18.54 18.09 -6.47
CA GLY A 353 -17.73 18.55 -5.35
C GLY A 353 -17.12 19.92 -5.57
N SER A 354 -16.36 20.45 -4.59
CA SER A 354 -15.61 21.70 -4.71
C SER A 354 -14.30 21.48 -5.45
N ARG A 355 -14.04 22.27 -6.49
CA ARG A 355 -12.78 22.27 -7.24
C ARG A 355 -11.61 22.86 -6.45
N GLU A 356 -11.87 23.56 -5.37
CA GLU A 356 -10.86 24.15 -4.48
C GLU A 356 -10.25 23.08 -3.59
N LEU A 357 -11.02 22.06 -3.22
CA LEU A 357 -10.57 20.92 -2.43
C LEU A 357 -9.92 19.86 -3.35
N ARG A 358 -8.60 19.81 -3.34
CA ARG A 358 -7.82 18.88 -4.21
C ARG A 358 -7.33 17.63 -3.51
N GLU A 359 -7.25 17.64 -2.17
CA GLU A 359 -6.80 16.54 -1.35
C GLU A 359 -7.90 16.14 -0.36
N PRO A 360 -8.23 14.85 -0.26
CA PRO A 360 -9.33 14.38 0.59
C PRO A 360 -8.99 14.38 2.08
N PHE A 361 -7.70 14.31 2.44
CA PHE A 361 -7.20 14.17 3.80
C PHE A 361 -6.21 15.29 4.13
N ALA A 362 -6.42 16.00 5.23
CA ALA A 362 -5.50 17.05 5.72
C ALA A 362 -4.24 16.43 6.32
N ALA A 363 -4.39 15.35 7.07
CA ALA A 363 -3.29 14.59 7.65
C ALA A 363 -3.51 13.08 7.48
N LEU A 364 -2.40 12.36 7.22
CA LEU A 364 -2.36 10.90 7.14
C LEU A 364 -1.49 10.36 8.26
N PHE A 365 -1.98 9.33 8.94
CA PHE A 365 -1.21 8.57 9.89
C PHE A 365 -1.21 7.09 9.47
N THR A 366 -0.06 6.58 9.08
CA THR A 366 0.07 5.21 8.60
C THR A 366 0.57 4.31 9.72
N GLN A 367 -0.24 3.29 10.05
CA GLN A 367 0.09 2.30 11.06
C GLN A 367 0.97 1.20 10.48
N GLY A 368 1.87 0.66 11.32
CA GLY A 368 2.60 -0.57 11.04
C GLY A 368 1.68 -1.79 10.99
N MET A 369 2.20 -2.90 10.51
CA MET A 369 1.48 -4.16 10.40
C MET A 369 1.62 -4.98 11.67
N VAL A 370 0.64 -5.85 11.92
CA VAL A 370 0.79 -6.93 12.90
C VAL A 370 1.50 -8.10 12.23
N THR A 371 2.62 -8.50 12.81
CA THR A 371 3.47 -9.56 12.30
C THR A 371 3.51 -10.74 13.28
N HIS A 372 3.82 -11.92 12.78
CA HIS A 372 3.96 -13.12 13.60
C HIS A 372 5.04 -14.03 13.01
N GLU A 373 5.62 -14.87 13.85
CA GLU A 373 6.52 -15.92 13.41
C GLU A 373 5.81 -16.90 12.47
N THR A 374 6.59 -17.52 11.61
CA THR A 374 6.11 -18.57 10.70
C THR A 374 6.61 -19.93 11.18
N TYR A 375 5.82 -20.97 10.94
CA TYR A 375 6.14 -22.34 11.36
C TYR A 375 6.00 -23.31 10.20
N LYS A 376 6.94 -24.26 10.09
CA LYS A 376 6.90 -25.33 9.09
C LYS A 376 7.04 -26.68 9.74
N SER A 377 6.25 -27.65 9.29
CA SER A 377 6.43 -29.06 9.60
C SER A 377 7.76 -29.59 9.03
N ASP A 378 8.19 -30.77 9.49
CA ASP A 378 9.36 -31.50 8.94
C ASP A 378 9.22 -31.77 7.42
N GLY A 379 7.99 -31.92 6.93
CA GLY A 379 7.67 -32.04 5.50
C GLY A 379 7.58 -30.72 4.71
N GLY A 380 7.90 -29.56 5.32
CA GLY A 380 7.91 -28.25 4.67
C GLY A 380 6.55 -27.54 4.55
N SER A 381 5.45 -28.14 5.04
CA SER A 381 4.13 -27.54 5.05
C SER A 381 4.01 -26.46 6.13
N TRP A 382 3.31 -25.35 5.82
CA TRP A 382 3.04 -24.30 6.81
C TRP A 382 2.08 -24.77 7.90
N LEU A 383 2.37 -24.40 9.15
CA LEU A 383 1.58 -24.69 10.34
C LEU A 383 0.98 -23.42 10.94
N LEU A 384 -0.24 -23.55 11.50
CA LEU A 384 -0.83 -22.49 12.33
C LEU A 384 -0.12 -22.42 13.70
N PRO A 385 -0.10 -21.24 14.35
CA PRO A 385 0.42 -21.13 15.73
C PRO A 385 -0.23 -22.13 16.70
N SER A 386 -1.53 -22.41 16.54
CA SER A 386 -2.27 -23.39 17.34
C SER A 386 -1.91 -24.86 17.07
N GLU A 387 -1.23 -25.16 15.97
CA GLU A 387 -0.75 -26.49 15.61
C GLU A 387 0.66 -26.79 16.16
N VAL A 388 1.29 -25.79 16.84
CA VAL A 388 2.67 -25.89 17.34
C VAL A 388 2.71 -25.75 18.85
N ARG A 389 3.48 -26.64 19.50
CA ARG A 389 3.85 -26.54 20.91
C ARG A 389 5.32 -26.15 21.02
N PHE A 390 5.64 -25.29 21.98
CA PHE A 390 7.02 -24.89 22.27
C PHE A 390 7.56 -25.62 23.50
N ASP A 391 8.80 -26.06 23.39
CA ASP A 391 9.58 -26.60 24.51
C ASP A 391 10.76 -25.65 24.77
N GLY A 392 10.88 -25.13 26.00
CA GLY A 392 11.87 -24.12 26.40
C GLY A 392 11.37 -22.66 26.23
N GLU A 393 12.21 -21.70 26.60
CA GLU A 393 11.92 -20.27 26.55
C GLU A 393 13.00 -19.50 25.77
N GLY A 394 12.65 -18.31 25.28
CA GLY A 394 13.56 -17.39 24.62
C GLY A 394 14.07 -17.89 23.25
N ALA A 395 15.27 -17.46 22.88
CA ALA A 395 15.86 -17.74 21.56
C ALA A 395 16.27 -19.21 21.36
N GLY A 396 16.35 -20.00 22.43
CA GLY A 396 16.71 -21.41 22.39
C GLY A 396 15.53 -22.38 22.43
N ARG A 397 14.27 -21.87 22.37
CA ARG A 397 13.09 -22.73 22.35
C ARG A 397 13.00 -23.54 21.06
N THR A 398 12.47 -24.73 21.17
CA THR A 398 12.19 -25.63 20.05
C THR A 398 10.68 -25.71 19.82
N ALA A 399 10.31 -25.97 18.58
CA ALA A 399 8.92 -26.12 18.19
C ALA A 399 8.61 -27.56 17.81
N VAL A 400 7.45 -28.06 18.19
CA VAL A 400 6.97 -29.41 17.88
C VAL A 400 5.55 -29.32 17.33
N GLU A 401 5.30 -29.93 16.18
CA GLU A 401 3.98 -30.10 15.63
C GLU A 401 3.12 -30.97 16.53
N ILE A 402 1.99 -30.45 17.00
CA ILE A 402 1.14 -31.15 17.99
C ILE A 402 0.59 -32.46 17.43
N ALA A 403 0.14 -32.46 16.17
CA ALA A 403 -0.52 -33.62 15.55
C ALA A 403 0.42 -34.80 15.32
N SER A 404 1.67 -34.55 14.93
CA SER A 404 2.64 -35.61 14.59
C SER A 404 3.66 -35.89 15.70
N GLY A 405 3.84 -34.98 16.66
CA GLY A 405 4.90 -35.01 17.65
C GLY A 405 6.31 -34.81 17.08
N ARG A 406 6.44 -34.41 15.80
CA ARG A 406 7.72 -34.18 15.13
C ARG A 406 8.21 -32.74 15.32
N PRO A 407 9.52 -32.50 15.21
CA PRO A 407 10.06 -31.15 15.23
C PRO A 407 9.43 -30.28 14.13
N ALA A 408 9.16 -29.04 14.49
CA ALA A 408 8.76 -28.00 13.56
C ALA A 408 9.85 -26.92 13.49
N THR A 409 10.03 -26.30 12.32
CA THR A 409 10.98 -25.21 12.12
C THR A 409 10.31 -23.88 12.43
N ILE A 410 10.93 -23.09 13.31
CA ILE A 410 10.55 -21.69 13.54
C ILE A 410 11.22 -20.85 12.43
N GLY A 411 10.41 -20.17 11.64
CA GLY A 411 10.86 -19.30 10.56
C GLY A 411 10.90 -17.83 10.95
N SER A 412 11.02 -16.96 9.96
CA SER A 412 11.07 -15.50 10.13
C SER A 412 9.74 -14.92 10.65
N ILE A 413 9.86 -13.78 11.32
CA ILE A 413 8.71 -12.91 11.66
C ILE A 413 8.29 -12.18 10.39
N GLU A 414 7.03 -12.35 9.99
CA GLU A 414 6.51 -11.82 8.75
C GLU A 414 5.07 -11.29 8.93
N LYS A 415 4.61 -10.52 7.95
CA LYS A 415 3.21 -10.11 7.87
C LYS A 415 2.31 -11.34 7.95
N MET A 416 1.27 -11.28 8.79
CA MET A 416 0.26 -12.33 8.89
C MET A 416 -0.43 -12.59 7.56
N SER A 417 -0.49 -13.85 7.12
CA SER A 417 -1.13 -14.25 5.86
C SER A 417 -1.73 -15.65 5.93
N LYS A 418 -2.86 -15.85 5.24
CA LYS A 418 -3.51 -17.16 5.13
C LYS A 418 -2.61 -18.19 4.44
N SER A 419 -1.81 -17.77 3.46
CA SER A 419 -0.92 -18.66 2.70
C SER A 419 0.22 -19.24 3.55
N LYS A 420 0.73 -18.47 4.51
CA LYS A 420 1.78 -18.90 5.44
C LYS A 420 1.23 -19.42 6.77
N LYS A 421 -0.07 -19.40 6.96
CA LYS A 421 -0.78 -19.83 8.18
C LYS A 421 -0.28 -19.17 9.48
N ASN A 422 0.41 -18.05 9.42
CA ASN A 422 0.90 -17.34 10.61
C ASN A 422 -0.13 -16.33 11.16
N LEU A 423 -1.40 -16.71 11.12
CA LEU A 423 -2.52 -15.90 11.59
C LEU A 423 -2.82 -16.17 13.06
N VAL A 424 -3.17 -15.14 13.78
CA VAL A 424 -3.80 -15.22 15.11
C VAL A 424 -5.21 -14.67 14.96
N ASP A 425 -6.22 -15.47 15.32
CA ASP A 425 -7.61 -15.08 15.16
C ASP A 425 -8.02 -14.09 16.28
N PRO A 426 -8.52 -12.90 15.93
CA PRO A 426 -9.02 -11.94 16.92
C PRO A 426 -10.12 -12.51 17.83
N ASP A 427 -10.98 -13.39 17.32
CA ASP A 427 -12.06 -14.00 18.10
C ASP A 427 -11.50 -14.92 19.20
N ASP A 428 -10.45 -15.68 18.93
CA ASP A 428 -9.76 -16.51 19.93
C ASP A 428 -9.11 -15.64 21.02
N ILE A 429 -8.52 -14.50 20.62
CA ILE A 429 -7.92 -13.55 21.57
C ILE A 429 -9.01 -12.95 22.47
N ILE A 430 -10.11 -12.50 21.88
CA ILE A 430 -11.21 -11.87 22.61
C ILE A 430 -11.87 -12.88 23.55
N ALA A 431 -12.08 -14.12 23.10
CA ALA A 431 -12.63 -15.19 23.92
C ALA A 431 -11.72 -15.58 25.10
N GLY A 432 -10.39 -15.63 24.87
CA GLY A 432 -9.41 -16.04 25.88
C GLY A 432 -8.98 -14.94 26.85
N TRP A 433 -8.84 -13.71 26.36
CA TRP A 433 -8.24 -12.58 27.10
C TRP A 433 -9.15 -11.38 27.27
N GLY A 434 -10.16 -11.24 26.44
CA GLY A 434 -11.01 -10.05 26.35
C GLY A 434 -10.45 -8.96 25.44
N ALA A 435 -11.35 -8.14 24.89
CA ALA A 435 -11.00 -7.06 23.96
C ALA A 435 -10.06 -6.01 24.58
N ASP A 436 -10.22 -5.69 25.86
CA ASP A 436 -9.38 -4.71 26.57
C ASP A 436 -7.92 -5.16 26.65
N CYS A 437 -7.66 -6.45 26.87
CA CYS A 437 -6.29 -6.96 26.88
C CYS A 437 -5.64 -6.83 25.49
N ALA A 438 -6.38 -7.17 24.43
CA ALA A 438 -5.91 -7.01 23.05
C ALA A 438 -5.61 -5.54 22.73
N ARG A 439 -6.51 -4.61 23.09
CA ARG A 439 -6.32 -3.17 22.90
C ARG A 439 -5.11 -2.64 23.66
N TRP A 440 -4.97 -3.02 24.93
CA TRP A 440 -3.85 -2.60 25.77
C TRP A 440 -2.51 -3.10 25.23
N PHE A 441 -2.45 -4.35 24.77
CA PHE A 441 -1.25 -4.89 24.11
C PHE A 441 -0.87 -4.07 22.87
N MET A 442 -1.82 -3.87 21.94
CA MET A 442 -1.59 -3.15 20.70
C MET A 442 -1.13 -1.70 20.92
N LEU A 443 -1.65 -1.04 21.98
CA LEU A 443 -1.29 0.34 22.29
C LEU A 443 0.01 0.47 23.07
N SER A 444 0.49 -0.60 23.73
CA SER A 444 1.64 -0.55 24.64
C SER A 444 2.96 -0.95 24.01
N ASP A 445 2.93 -1.81 22.98
CA ASP A 445 4.15 -2.49 22.49
C ASP A 445 5.12 -1.53 21.80
N SER A 446 4.66 -0.81 20.80
CA SER A 446 5.50 0.01 19.92
C SER A 446 4.82 1.32 19.55
N PRO A 447 5.59 2.33 19.04
CA PRO A 447 4.97 3.43 18.33
C PRO A 447 4.08 2.91 17.19
N PRO A 448 2.88 3.49 16.99
CA PRO A 448 1.89 2.94 16.05
C PRO A 448 2.37 2.85 14.59
N GLU A 449 3.41 3.61 14.21
CA GLU A 449 4.01 3.58 12.87
C GLU A 449 4.91 2.36 12.62
N ARG A 450 5.27 1.63 13.68
CA ARG A 450 6.10 0.43 13.59
C ARG A 450 5.26 -0.83 13.57
N ASP A 451 5.80 -1.86 12.96
CA ASP A 451 5.21 -3.19 13.01
C ASP A 451 5.18 -3.71 14.45
N VAL A 452 4.07 -4.33 14.81
CA VAL A 452 3.87 -4.98 16.12
C VAL A 452 4.03 -6.48 15.95
N VAL A 453 4.94 -7.08 16.70
CA VAL A 453 5.10 -8.53 16.73
C VAL A 453 4.14 -9.11 17.75
N TRP A 454 3.17 -9.90 17.28
CA TRP A 454 2.26 -10.60 18.17
C TRP A 454 3.01 -11.67 18.98
N THR A 455 2.89 -11.62 20.31
CA THR A 455 3.50 -12.60 21.22
C THR A 455 2.55 -12.96 22.36
N GLU A 456 2.57 -14.24 22.77
CA GLU A 456 1.81 -14.71 23.94
C GLU A 456 2.25 -14.03 25.25
N ALA A 457 3.54 -13.76 25.42
CA ALA A 457 4.05 -13.05 26.59
C ALA A 457 3.53 -11.61 26.68
N GLY A 458 3.35 -10.95 25.54
CA GLY A 458 2.81 -9.58 25.45
C GLY A 458 1.35 -9.52 25.89
N ILE A 459 0.50 -10.40 25.35
CA ILE A 459 -0.93 -10.42 25.73
C ILE A 459 -1.11 -10.83 27.19
N GLN A 460 -0.31 -11.76 27.73
CA GLN A 460 -0.29 -12.10 29.15
C GLN A 460 0.11 -10.89 30.01
N GLY A 461 1.08 -10.09 29.56
CA GLY A 461 1.49 -8.85 30.20
C GLY A 461 0.34 -7.85 30.30
N ALA A 462 -0.39 -7.68 29.21
CA ALA A 462 -1.59 -6.84 29.16
C ALA A 462 -2.68 -7.35 30.11
N GLY A 463 -2.94 -8.66 30.14
CA GLY A 463 -3.88 -9.28 31.06
C GLY A 463 -3.53 -9.05 32.53
N ARG A 464 -2.25 -9.15 32.90
CA ARG A 464 -1.79 -8.82 34.27
C ARG A 464 -2.06 -7.35 34.64
N PHE A 465 -1.85 -6.44 33.69
CA PHE A 465 -2.16 -5.02 33.93
C PHE A 465 -3.66 -4.78 34.13
N VAL A 466 -4.52 -5.33 33.29
CA VAL A 466 -5.98 -5.20 33.39
C VAL A 466 -6.47 -5.67 34.78
N GLN A 467 -5.98 -6.84 35.23
CA GLN A 467 -6.32 -7.35 36.56
C GLN A 467 -5.76 -6.48 37.71
N ARG A 468 -4.55 -5.93 37.53
CA ARG A 468 -3.95 -5.00 38.50
C ARG A 468 -4.73 -3.71 38.61
N ALA A 469 -5.14 -3.14 37.48
CA ALA A 469 -5.93 -1.90 37.44
C ALA A 469 -7.28 -2.07 38.15
N TRP A 470 -7.98 -3.17 37.88
CA TRP A 470 -9.22 -3.49 38.57
C TRP A 470 -9.03 -3.55 40.10
N ARG A 471 -8.07 -4.35 40.56
CA ARG A 471 -7.79 -4.48 42.00
C ARG A 471 -7.43 -3.14 42.63
N LEU A 472 -6.61 -2.34 41.99
CA LEU A 472 -6.23 -1.00 42.47
C LEU A 472 -7.44 -0.11 42.66
N VAL A 473 -8.35 -0.04 41.69
CA VAL A 473 -9.55 0.77 41.75
C VAL A 473 -10.53 0.24 42.81
N ASP A 474 -10.70 -1.07 42.94
CA ASP A 474 -11.51 -1.70 44.00
C ASP A 474 -10.98 -1.35 45.39
N GLU A 475 -9.67 -1.38 45.60
CA GLU A 475 -9.04 -0.99 46.87
C GLU A 475 -9.18 0.53 47.15
N VAL A 476 -8.98 1.38 46.11
CA VAL A 476 -9.23 2.83 46.23
C VAL A 476 -10.68 3.10 46.64
N ALA A 477 -11.64 2.44 45.99
CA ALA A 477 -13.06 2.62 46.29
C ALA A 477 -13.46 2.31 47.74
N ARG A 478 -12.67 1.46 48.43
CA ARG A 478 -12.93 1.09 49.84
C ARG A 478 -12.44 2.12 50.87
N VAL A 479 -11.41 2.91 50.53
CA VAL A 479 -10.74 3.83 51.47
C VAL A 479 -10.89 5.30 51.09
N ALA A 480 -11.20 5.57 49.83
CA ALA A 480 -11.41 6.91 49.31
C ALA A 480 -12.71 7.54 49.83
N ALA A 481 -12.78 8.85 49.86
CA ALA A 481 -14.00 9.58 50.19
C ALA A 481 -15.15 9.19 49.24
N PRO A 482 -16.43 9.21 49.66
CA PRO A 482 -17.56 8.97 48.77
C PRO A 482 -17.56 9.90 47.55
N ALA A 483 -18.15 9.42 46.44
CA ALA A 483 -18.32 10.25 45.23
C ALA A 483 -19.11 11.52 45.58
N GLY A 484 -18.68 12.66 45.02
CA GLY A 484 -19.31 13.97 45.27
C GLY A 484 -18.96 14.62 46.61
N THR A 485 -18.02 14.05 47.40
CA THR A 485 -17.54 14.69 48.63
C THR A 485 -16.88 16.04 48.31
N SER A 486 -17.24 17.08 49.05
CA SER A 486 -16.65 18.42 48.86
C SER A 486 -15.15 18.42 49.06
N ARG A 487 -14.46 19.19 48.22
CA ARG A 487 -13.01 19.32 48.26
C ARG A 487 -12.57 19.98 49.60
N PRO A 488 -11.58 19.42 50.31
CA PRO A 488 -10.98 20.05 51.48
C PRO A 488 -10.34 21.41 51.13
N ALA A 489 -10.37 22.33 52.13
CA ALA A 489 -9.75 23.63 51.96
C ALA A 489 -8.20 23.55 51.92
N ASP A 490 -7.66 22.64 52.75
CA ASP A 490 -6.21 22.43 52.89
C ASP A 490 -5.88 20.96 52.68
N PHE A 491 -4.66 20.71 52.21
CA PHE A 491 -4.11 19.37 51.95
C PHE A 491 -2.79 19.18 52.68
N SER A 492 -2.62 18.03 53.30
CA SER A 492 -1.32 17.59 53.83
C SER A 492 -0.27 17.46 52.71
N ALA A 493 0.99 17.37 53.06
CA ALA A 493 2.06 17.16 52.10
C ALA A 493 1.87 15.89 51.28
N GLU A 494 1.40 14.81 51.90
CA GLU A 494 1.13 13.54 51.27
C GLU A 494 -0.01 13.61 50.26
N ALA A 495 -1.14 14.21 50.65
CA ALA A 495 -2.31 14.41 49.76
C ALA A 495 -1.93 15.34 48.58
N THR A 496 -1.13 16.39 48.83
CA THR A 496 -0.63 17.29 47.79
C THR A 496 0.30 16.59 46.83
N GLU A 497 1.19 15.70 47.30
CA GLU A 497 2.10 14.91 46.46
C GLU A 497 1.32 14.00 45.49
N LEU A 498 0.31 13.27 46.04
CA LEU A 498 -0.54 12.40 45.23
C LEU A 498 -1.32 13.18 44.15
N ARG A 499 -1.95 14.29 44.50
CA ARG A 499 -2.69 15.16 43.60
C ARG A 499 -1.80 15.71 42.50
N ARG A 500 -0.61 16.20 42.84
CA ARG A 500 0.37 16.71 41.87
C ARG A 500 0.79 15.61 40.89
N ALA A 501 1.05 14.40 41.38
CA ALA A 501 1.37 13.26 40.54
C ALA A 501 0.21 12.89 39.59
N ALA A 502 -1.03 12.90 40.06
CA ALA A 502 -2.22 12.60 39.28
C ALA A 502 -2.43 13.61 38.14
N HIS A 503 -2.40 14.91 38.45
CA HIS A 503 -2.58 15.96 37.43
C HIS A 503 -1.42 16.02 36.43
N LYS A 504 -0.17 15.74 36.88
CA LYS A 504 0.98 15.59 35.99
C LYS A 504 0.78 14.41 35.02
N ALA A 505 0.28 13.29 35.50
CA ALA A 505 -0.01 12.11 34.67
C ALA A 505 -1.12 12.42 33.64
N VAL A 506 -2.22 13.06 34.04
CA VAL A 506 -3.30 13.47 33.13
C VAL A 506 -2.76 14.35 32.00
N HIS A 507 -1.95 15.37 32.34
CA HIS A 507 -1.35 16.26 31.34
C HIS A 507 -0.46 15.49 30.36
N ALA A 508 0.42 14.64 30.86
CA ALA A 508 1.37 13.90 30.05
C ALA A 508 0.66 12.86 29.15
N VAL A 509 -0.35 12.17 29.67
CA VAL A 509 -1.18 11.22 28.89
C VAL A 509 -1.95 11.95 27.80
N ALA A 510 -2.58 13.10 28.11
CA ALA A 510 -3.30 13.91 27.12
C ALA A 510 -2.40 14.30 25.95
N GLN A 511 -1.22 14.88 26.24
CA GLN A 511 -0.24 15.26 25.21
C GLN A 511 0.21 14.05 24.37
N SER A 512 0.37 12.89 25.00
CA SER A 512 0.80 11.68 24.30
C SER A 512 -0.30 11.14 23.38
N ILE A 513 -1.56 11.21 23.78
CA ILE A 513 -2.72 10.82 22.96
C ILE A 513 -2.87 11.77 21.77
N GLU A 514 -2.81 13.10 22.00
CA GLU A 514 -2.87 14.11 20.95
C GLU A 514 -1.76 13.93 19.90
N ALA A 515 -0.56 13.55 20.37
CA ALA A 515 0.57 13.27 19.49
C ALA A 515 0.55 11.86 18.87
N LEU A 516 -0.50 11.05 19.08
CA LEU A 516 -0.64 9.66 18.66
C LEU A 516 0.49 8.73 19.17
N ARG A 517 1.09 9.08 20.32
CA ARG A 517 2.15 8.30 20.99
C ARG A 517 1.55 7.42 22.10
N PHE A 518 0.74 6.46 21.71
CA PHE A 518 -0.04 5.66 22.68
C PHE A 518 0.83 4.84 23.62
N ASN A 519 1.93 4.28 23.13
CA ASN A 519 2.88 3.52 23.94
C ASN A 519 3.52 4.39 25.05
N VAL A 520 3.75 5.67 24.79
CA VAL A 520 4.25 6.62 25.80
C VAL A 520 3.16 6.93 26.82
N ALA A 521 1.91 7.13 26.37
CA ALA A 521 0.76 7.31 27.28
C ALA A 521 0.59 6.09 28.22
N VAL A 522 0.70 4.88 27.67
CA VAL A 522 0.67 3.63 28.45
C VAL A 522 1.79 3.59 29.49
N ALA A 523 3.01 3.93 29.13
CA ALA A 523 4.13 3.98 30.08
C ALA A 523 3.86 4.96 31.24
N GLN A 524 3.32 6.14 30.93
CA GLN A 524 2.93 7.14 31.94
C GLN A 524 1.81 6.65 32.86
N ILE A 525 0.84 5.90 32.33
CA ILE A 525 -0.20 5.26 33.13
C ILE A 525 0.41 4.19 34.06
N TYR A 526 1.37 3.39 33.60
CA TYR A 526 2.09 2.44 34.46
C TYR A 526 2.83 3.14 35.59
N GLU A 527 3.53 4.23 35.32
CA GLU A 527 4.22 5.04 36.34
C GLU A 527 3.22 5.56 37.37
N PHE A 528 2.11 6.14 36.92
CA PHE A 528 1.08 6.64 37.84
C PHE A 528 0.40 5.51 38.63
N THR A 529 0.19 4.34 38.03
CA THR A 529 -0.31 3.15 38.74
C THR A 529 0.58 2.78 39.93
N ASN A 530 1.90 2.88 39.79
CA ASN A 530 2.85 2.62 40.87
C ASN A 530 2.74 3.68 41.98
N VAL A 531 2.62 4.96 41.63
CA VAL A 531 2.47 6.06 42.58
C VAL A 531 1.16 5.89 43.39
N LEU A 532 0.04 5.68 42.71
CA LEU A 532 -1.26 5.49 43.36
C LEU A 532 -1.24 4.28 44.27
N SER A 533 -0.67 3.15 43.85
CA SER A 533 -0.52 1.95 44.68
C SER A 533 0.32 2.21 45.94
N ALA A 534 1.40 3.00 45.85
CA ALA A 534 2.26 3.30 46.99
C ALA A 534 1.54 4.17 48.03
N HIS A 535 0.78 5.19 47.61
CA HIS A 535 0.00 6.02 48.51
C HIS A 535 -1.15 5.24 49.16
N LEU A 536 -1.80 4.36 48.39
CA LEU A 536 -2.85 3.48 48.94
C LEU A 536 -2.30 2.55 50.00
N ALA A 537 -1.15 1.90 49.78
CA ALA A 537 -0.54 1.01 50.78
C ALA A 537 -0.14 1.75 52.06
N LYS A 538 0.39 2.98 51.96
CA LYS A 538 0.69 3.83 53.14
C LYS A 538 -0.61 4.12 53.94
N SER A 539 -1.68 4.53 53.24
CA SER A 539 -2.94 4.88 53.89
C SER A 539 -3.56 3.68 54.67
N GLN A 540 -3.40 2.46 54.18
CA GLN A 540 -3.86 1.23 54.85
C GLN A 540 -3.00 0.88 56.06
N GLY A 541 -1.69 1.16 56.04
CA GLY A 541 -0.77 0.88 57.14
C GLY A 541 -0.94 1.77 58.36
N THR A 542 -1.53 2.98 58.20
CA THR A 542 -1.77 3.95 59.30
C THR A 542 -3.16 3.81 59.95
N GLY A 543 -3.96 2.88 59.53
CA GLY A 543 -5.32 2.58 60.05
C GLY A 543 -6.43 3.25 59.26
N LYS A 544 -6.64 4.57 59.38
CA LYS A 544 -7.64 5.33 58.61
C LYS A 544 -6.98 6.53 57.96
N ALA A 545 -7.16 6.69 56.66
CA ALA A 545 -6.71 7.86 55.93
C ALA A 545 -7.31 9.14 56.51
N SER A 546 -6.55 10.23 56.57
CA SER A 546 -7.08 11.56 56.88
C SER A 546 -8.14 11.96 55.83
N GLU A 547 -9.00 12.92 56.18
CA GLU A 547 -10.07 13.35 55.28
C GLU A 547 -9.52 13.88 53.94
N ASP A 548 -8.49 14.66 53.98
CA ASP A 548 -7.82 15.22 52.81
C ASP A 548 -7.11 14.15 51.95
N LEU A 549 -6.43 13.17 52.55
CA LEU A 549 -5.85 12.04 51.83
C LEU A 549 -6.89 11.13 51.24
N SER A 550 -7.98 10.87 51.95
CA SER A 550 -9.12 10.09 51.47
C SER A 550 -9.78 10.75 50.26
N TRP A 551 -9.87 12.09 50.27
CA TRP A 551 -10.35 12.86 49.13
C TRP A 551 -9.35 12.82 47.96
N ALA A 552 -8.05 12.98 48.21
CA ALA A 552 -7.01 12.91 47.17
C ALA A 552 -6.92 11.53 46.51
N LEU A 553 -7.16 10.44 47.29
CA LEU A 553 -7.27 9.07 46.74
C LEU A 553 -8.48 8.93 45.82
N ARG A 554 -9.62 9.58 46.17
CA ARG A 554 -10.81 9.64 45.31
C ARG A 554 -10.50 10.30 43.99
N GLU A 555 -9.97 11.52 44.02
CA GLU A 555 -9.58 12.28 42.82
C GLU A 555 -8.59 11.50 41.98
N ALA A 556 -7.54 10.94 42.56
CA ALA A 556 -6.51 10.16 41.85
C ALA A 556 -7.08 8.89 41.17
N GLY A 557 -8.03 8.21 41.86
CA GLY A 557 -8.71 7.04 41.29
C GLY A 557 -9.60 7.41 40.10
N GLU A 558 -10.35 8.51 40.20
CA GLU A 558 -11.17 9.03 39.11
C GLU A 558 -10.35 9.41 37.89
N LEU A 559 -9.28 10.18 38.10
CA LEU A 559 -8.33 10.57 37.05
C LEU A 559 -7.65 9.35 36.39
N PHE A 560 -7.29 8.33 37.20
CA PHE A 560 -6.74 7.08 36.67
C PHE A 560 -7.74 6.38 35.75
N VAL A 561 -8.98 6.24 36.16
CA VAL A 561 -10.03 5.59 35.38
C VAL A 561 -10.31 6.36 34.08
N GLN A 562 -10.35 7.70 34.15
CA GLN A 562 -10.51 8.54 32.97
C GLN A 562 -9.35 8.39 31.98
N MET A 563 -8.09 8.27 32.47
CA MET A 563 -6.91 8.06 31.60
C MET A 563 -6.93 6.70 30.88
N ILE A 564 -7.38 5.62 31.54
CA ILE A 564 -7.42 4.28 30.92
C ILE A 564 -8.66 4.07 30.04
N GLY A 565 -9.73 4.82 30.26
CA GLY A 565 -11.02 4.64 29.58
C GLY A 565 -10.93 4.61 28.05
N PRO A 566 -10.24 5.54 27.37
CA PRO A 566 -10.11 5.49 25.92
C PRO A 566 -9.37 4.26 25.37
N MET A 567 -8.50 3.65 26.18
CA MET A 567 -7.64 2.52 25.79
C MET A 567 -8.31 1.18 26.10
N ILE A 568 -8.88 1.02 27.29
CA ILE A 568 -9.53 -0.20 27.79
C ILE A 568 -10.93 0.14 28.34
N PRO A 569 -11.87 0.43 27.44
CA PRO A 569 -13.16 1.03 27.81
C PRO A 569 -14.05 0.14 28.69
N HIS A 570 -14.04 -1.19 28.48
CA HIS A 570 -14.90 -2.07 29.29
C HIS A 570 -14.48 -2.06 30.75
N LEU A 571 -13.16 -2.20 31.00
CA LEU A 571 -12.63 -2.06 32.37
C LEU A 571 -12.85 -0.65 32.92
N GLY A 572 -12.67 0.38 32.09
CA GLY A 572 -12.89 1.77 32.47
C GLY A 572 -14.31 2.00 33.01
N GLU A 573 -15.33 1.55 32.28
CA GLU A 573 -16.74 1.67 32.70
C GLU A 573 -17.03 0.91 34.00
N GLU A 574 -16.54 -0.33 34.14
CA GLU A 574 -16.71 -1.10 35.39
C GLU A 574 -15.99 -0.44 36.56
N CYS A 575 -14.80 0.09 36.36
CA CYS A 575 -14.07 0.86 37.36
C CYS A 575 -14.80 2.15 37.75
N TRP A 576 -15.41 2.84 36.79
CA TRP A 576 -16.20 4.05 37.03
C TRP A 576 -17.41 3.76 37.89
N ALA A 577 -18.16 2.70 37.56
CA ALA A 577 -19.27 2.22 38.36
C ALA A 577 -18.81 1.79 39.77
N ARG A 578 -17.65 1.13 39.89
CA ARG A 578 -17.05 0.72 41.18
C ARG A 578 -16.70 1.92 42.08
N LEU A 579 -16.33 3.04 41.50
CA LEU A 579 -16.10 4.28 42.22
C LEU A 579 -17.37 4.98 42.67
N GLY A 580 -18.56 4.46 42.34
CA GLY A 580 -19.86 4.93 42.81
C GLY A 580 -20.59 5.86 41.82
N TYR A 581 -20.21 5.87 40.58
CA TYR A 581 -20.89 6.62 39.51
C TYR A 581 -21.90 5.74 38.77
N ASN A 582 -23.02 6.32 38.38
CA ASN A 582 -24.08 5.68 37.58
C ASN A 582 -24.18 6.26 36.17
N THR A 583 -23.21 7.08 35.77
CA THR A 583 -23.07 7.66 34.44
C THR A 583 -22.04 6.88 33.64
N LEU A 584 -22.09 6.96 32.31
CA LEU A 584 -21.02 6.38 31.49
C LEU A 584 -19.74 7.21 31.57
N LEU A 585 -18.61 6.52 31.74
CA LEU A 585 -17.28 7.12 31.69
C LEU A 585 -17.01 7.77 30.31
N ALA A 586 -17.46 7.12 29.25
CA ALA A 586 -17.28 7.61 27.87
C ALA A 586 -17.95 8.98 27.63
N ASN A 587 -18.94 9.36 28.44
CA ASN A 587 -19.63 10.65 28.37
C ASN A 587 -18.99 11.72 29.26
N GLN A 588 -17.94 11.39 30.01
CA GLN A 588 -17.27 12.36 30.86
C GLN A 588 -16.28 13.19 30.03
N PRO A 589 -16.16 14.48 30.26
CA PRO A 589 -15.15 15.28 29.65
C PRO A 589 -13.76 14.81 30.09
N TRP A 590 -12.75 15.02 29.24
CA TRP A 590 -11.36 14.81 29.66
C TRP A 590 -11.04 15.70 30.86
N PRO A 591 -10.35 15.16 31.88
CA PRO A 591 -10.15 15.90 33.11
C PRO A 591 -9.29 17.15 32.93
N ALA A 592 -9.69 18.24 33.55
CA ALA A 592 -8.92 19.47 33.59
C ALA A 592 -7.69 19.29 34.50
N VAL A 593 -6.57 19.86 34.08
CA VAL A 593 -5.33 19.85 34.86
C VAL A 593 -5.30 21.07 35.79
N GLU A 594 -5.13 20.86 37.08
CA GLU A 594 -4.83 21.94 38.01
C GLU A 594 -3.33 22.24 37.99
N ALA A 595 -2.97 23.52 37.81
CA ALA A 595 -1.60 23.97 37.99
C ALA A 595 -1.26 23.90 39.47
N GLY A 596 -0.28 23.09 39.84
CA GLY A 596 0.17 22.87 41.21
C GLY A 596 1.22 23.88 41.64
#